data_c04a2785438610973a81c48f69ff87ba
#
_entry.id   c04a2785438610973a81c48f69ff87ba
#
_cell.length_a   1.000
_cell.length_b   1.000
_cell.length_c   1.000
_cell.angle_alpha   90.00
_cell.angle_beta   90.00
_cell.angle_gamma   90.00
#
_symmetry.space_group_name_H-M   'P 1'
#
loop_
_entity.id
_entity.type
_entity.pdbx_description
1 polymer ?
#
loop_
_entity_poly.entity_id
_entity_poly.type
_entity_poly.pdbx_seq_one_letter_code
_entity_poly.pdbx_strand_id
1 'polypeptide(L)'
;MTDTKPVSNWATDFDVFDQQYVNDPYSIWAVLRDECPMAHTDRWGGSWLPTRYEDVTAIARDIEKFPSKFGISVVPPANPLDANSQPAFLPYGVPPISSDPPLHTWTRRLLLPWMSPQRTLTYEPMTKELCNRLIDGFIANGNADAAADYAQQIPVRVIAHILGVPESMSDSFTGWVRDVLEFAYDEERRRRGMTG
;
A
#
# COMPACT_ATOMS: atom_id res chain seq x y z
N MET A 1 4.66 18.58 11.81
CA MET A 1 3.22 18.37 12.05
C MET A 1 2.53 19.55 11.43
N THR A 2 1.89 19.38 10.31
CA THR A 2 1.08 20.42 9.68
C THR A 2 -0.16 20.60 10.53
N ASP A 3 -0.42 21.85 10.94
CA ASP A 3 -1.57 22.26 11.73
C ASP A 3 -2.83 22.16 10.86
N THR A 4 -3.31 20.94 10.68
CA THR A 4 -4.54 20.68 9.91
C THR A 4 -5.72 20.97 10.82
N LYS A 5 -6.61 21.84 10.35
CA LYS A 5 -7.85 22.14 11.07
C LYS A 5 -8.57 20.83 11.42
N PRO A 6 -9.00 20.63 12.67
CA PRO A 6 -9.75 19.43 13.06
C PRO A 6 -10.95 19.19 12.16
N VAL A 7 -11.30 17.91 11.95
CA VAL A 7 -12.49 17.54 11.18
C VAL A 7 -13.74 18.11 11.85
N SER A 8 -14.53 18.86 11.09
CA SER A 8 -15.75 19.48 11.58
C SER A 8 -16.98 18.61 11.36
N ASN A 9 -16.98 17.81 10.30
CA ASN A 9 -18.05 16.90 9.93
C ASN A 9 -17.50 15.77 9.07
N TRP A 10 -17.59 14.54 9.52
CA TRP A 10 -17.05 13.36 8.83
C TRP A 10 -17.71 13.08 7.48
N ALA A 11 -18.94 13.53 7.26
CA ALA A 11 -19.63 13.35 5.99
C ALA A 11 -19.14 14.29 4.87
N THR A 12 -18.64 15.48 5.23
CA THR A 12 -18.32 16.56 4.27
C THR A 12 -16.91 17.15 4.39
N ASP A 13 -16.14 16.70 5.39
CA ASP A 13 -14.80 17.25 5.71
C ASP A 13 -13.87 16.16 6.27
N PHE A 14 -14.06 14.88 5.91
CA PHE A 14 -13.23 13.81 6.46
C PHE A 14 -11.75 13.98 6.16
N ASP A 15 -10.91 13.51 7.09
CA ASP A 15 -9.47 13.49 6.96
C ASP A 15 -8.93 12.17 7.48
N VAL A 16 -8.37 11.35 6.60
CA VAL A 16 -7.80 10.05 6.96
C VAL A 16 -6.51 10.18 7.78
N PHE A 17 -5.94 11.38 7.87
CA PHE A 17 -4.76 11.70 8.69
C PHE A 17 -5.12 12.35 10.03
N ASP A 18 -6.41 12.65 10.26
CA ASP A 18 -6.87 13.15 11.57
C ASP A 18 -6.60 12.12 12.66
N GLN A 19 -6.15 12.57 13.83
CA GLN A 19 -5.76 11.68 14.93
C GLN A 19 -6.96 10.84 15.43
N GLN A 20 -8.18 11.37 15.36
CA GLN A 20 -9.37 10.62 15.75
C GLN A 20 -9.62 9.47 14.76
N TYR A 21 -9.46 9.72 13.45
CA TYR A 21 -9.58 8.68 12.43
C TYR A 21 -8.49 7.62 12.57
N VAL A 22 -7.24 8.02 12.79
CA VAL A 22 -6.11 7.09 12.97
C VAL A 22 -6.31 6.20 14.20
N ASN A 23 -6.86 6.76 15.28
CA ASN A 23 -7.08 6.00 16.52
C ASN A 23 -8.27 5.03 16.43
N ASP A 24 -9.39 5.46 15.85
CA ASP A 24 -10.60 4.62 15.70
C ASP A 24 -11.41 5.00 14.45
N PRO A 25 -11.06 4.47 13.28
CA PRO A 25 -11.85 4.69 12.07
C PRO A 25 -13.18 3.94 12.07
N TYR A 26 -13.33 2.89 12.88
CA TYR A 26 -14.50 1.99 12.82
C TYR A 26 -15.77 2.65 13.33
N SER A 27 -15.69 3.42 14.41
CA SER A 27 -16.82 4.19 14.94
C SER A 27 -17.30 5.24 13.94
N ILE A 28 -16.36 5.93 13.26
CA ILE A 28 -16.65 6.92 12.23
C ILE A 28 -17.35 6.24 11.04
N TRP A 29 -16.81 5.12 10.56
CA TRP A 29 -17.43 4.37 9.46
C TRP A 29 -18.80 3.80 9.80
N ALA A 30 -19.04 3.43 11.06
CA ALA A 30 -20.37 2.97 11.49
C ALA A 30 -21.40 4.06 11.30
N VAL A 31 -21.13 5.27 11.79
CA VAL A 31 -22.00 6.43 11.62
C VAL A 31 -22.19 6.78 10.14
N LEU A 32 -21.10 6.83 9.37
CA LEU A 32 -21.17 7.17 7.94
C LEU A 32 -21.99 6.15 7.14
N ARG A 33 -21.92 4.85 7.45
CA ARG A 33 -22.74 3.84 6.76
C ARG A 33 -24.23 4.09 6.89
N ASP A 34 -24.65 4.61 8.03
CA ASP A 34 -26.06 4.85 8.31
C ASP A 34 -26.52 6.22 7.81
N GLU A 35 -25.75 7.27 8.04
CA GLU A 35 -26.16 8.67 7.81
C GLU A 35 -25.70 9.23 6.46
N CYS A 36 -24.48 8.89 6.02
CA CYS A 36 -23.89 9.37 4.76
C CYS A 36 -22.93 8.34 4.16
N PRO A 37 -23.44 7.29 3.50
CA PRO A 37 -22.61 6.17 3.03
C PRO A 37 -21.60 6.54 1.95
N MET A 38 -21.68 7.75 1.39
CA MET A 38 -20.73 8.29 0.43
C MET A 38 -20.27 9.66 0.93
N ALA A 39 -19.32 9.68 1.85
CA ALA A 39 -18.76 10.91 2.39
C ALA A 39 -17.84 11.61 1.36
N HIS A 40 -17.72 12.93 1.45
CA HIS A 40 -16.87 13.73 0.58
C HIS A 40 -15.98 14.67 1.40
N THR A 41 -14.80 15.00 0.86
CA THR A 41 -13.94 16.05 1.40
C THR A 41 -13.26 16.80 0.27
N ASP A 42 -13.03 18.09 0.46
CA ASP A 42 -12.17 18.89 -0.42
C ASP A 42 -10.70 18.88 0.01
N ARG A 43 -10.41 18.24 1.14
CA ARG A 43 -9.04 18.09 1.63
C ARG A 43 -8.22 17.23 0.65
N TRP A 44 -6.94 17.52 0.58
CA TRP A 44 -5.95 16.73 -0.17
C TRP A 44 -6.27 16.59 -1.67
N GLY A 45 -6.88 17.58 -2.25
CA GLY A 45 -7.27 17.58 -3.67
C GLY A 45 -8.66 17.01 -3.94
N GLY A 46 -9.42 16.73 -2.88
CA GLY A 46 -10.76 16.19 -2.97
C GLY A 46 -10.82 14.68 -3.09
N SER A 47 -11.70 14.06 -2.31
CA SER A 47 -11.95 12.62 -2.41
C SER A 47 -13.33 12.22 -1.90
N TRP A 48 -13.76 11.03 -2.33
CA TRP A 48 -15.00 10.39 -1.89
C TRP A 48 -14.68 9.13 -1.11
N LEU A 49 -15.37 8.92 0.01
CA LEU A 49 -15.21 7.75 0.89
C LEU A 49 -16.49 6.92 0.87
N PRO A 50 -16.58 5.88 0.04
CA PRO A 50 -17.69 4.91 0.11
C PRO A 50 -17.49 4.01 1.33
N THR A 51 -18.58 3.81 2.11
CA THR A 51 -18.52 3.02 3.35
C THR A 51 -19.36 1.76 3.31
N ARG A 52 -20.22 1.56 2.30
CA ARG A 52 -21.01 0.35 2.09
C ARG A 52 -20.32 -0.61 1.13
N TYR A 53 -20.42 -1.89 1.39
CA TYR A 53 -19.80 -2.95 0.57
C TYR A 53 -20.26 -2.92 -0.89
N GLU A 54 -21.55 -2.72 -1.12
CA GLU A 54 -22.14 -2.62 -2.45
C GLU A 54 -21.58 -1.45 -3.25
N ASP A 55 -21.42 -0.27 -2.63
CA ASP A 55 -20.87 0.93 -3.28
C ASP A 55 -19.38 0.75 -3.61
N VAL A 56 -18.59 0.24 -2.65
CA VAL A 56 -17.18 -0.09 -2.87
C VAL A 56 -17.02 -1.10 -4.01
N THR A 57 -17.87 -2.13 -4.02
CA THR A 57 -17.83 -3.17 -5.06
C THR A 57 -18.22 -2.62 -6.42
N ALA A 58 -19.26 -1.77 -6.49
CA ALA A 58 -19.69 -1.14 -7.74
C ALA A 58 -18.60 -0.24 -8.31
N ILE A 59 -18.00 0.61 -7.48
CA ILE A 59 -16.90 1.52 -7.87
C ILE A 59 -15.69 0.70 -8.35
N ALA A 60 -15.26 -0.31 -7.60
CA ALA A 60 -14.09 -1.11 -7.93
C ALA A 60 -14.22 -1.92 -9.24
N ARG A 61 -15.44 -2.16 -9.70
CA ARG A 61 -15.72 -2.91 -10.95
C ARG A 61 -15.97 -2.01 -12.15
N ASP A 62 -16.31 -0.77 -11.97
CA ASP A 62 -16.60 0.18 -13.04
C ASP A 62 -15.31 0.94 -13.45
N ILE A 63 -14.44 0.23 -14.18
CA ILE A 63 -13.15 0.77 -14.64
C ILE A 63 -13.29 1.90 -15.68
N GLU A 64 -14.46 2.08 -16.29
CA GLU A 64 -14.70 3.15 -17.24
C GLU A 64 -14.88 4.49 -16.53
N LYS A 65 -15.65 4.49 -15.42
CA LYS A 65 -15.90 5.71 -14.62
C LYS A 65 -14.84 5.95 -13.55
N PHE A 66 -14.26 4.86 -12.99
CA PHE A 66 -13.29 4.89 -11.90
C PHE A 66 -11.96 4.23 -12.31
N PRO A 67 -11.21 4.86 -13.25
CA PRO A 67 -9.94 4.29 -13.71
C PRO A 67 -8.86 4.37 -12.64
N SER A 68 -7.97 3.37 -12.62
CA SER A 68 -6.86 3.25 -11.66
C SER A 68 -5.65 4.13 -11.99
N LYS A 69 -5.58 4.68 -13.19
CA LYS A 69 -4.40 5.44 -13.69
C LYS A 69 -4.12 6.76 -12.95
N PHE A 70 -5.08 7.27 -12.17
CA PHE A 70 -4.93 8.54 -11.44
C PHE A 70 -4.31 8.39 -10.05
N GLY A 71 -3.93 7.19 -9.65
CA GLY A 71 -3.29 6.91 -8.38
C GLY A 71 -4.12 6.00 -7.47
N ILE A 72 -3.48 5.55 -6.39
CA ILE A 72 -4.01 4.53 -5.48
C ILE A 72 -4.10 5.01 -4.02
N SER A 73 -3.71 6.25 -3.75
CA SER A 73 -3.67 6.75 -2.37
C SER A 73 -4.01 8.23 -2.28
N VAL A 74 -4.54 8.60 -1.13
CA VAL A 74 -4.70 10.00 -0.72
C VAL A 74 -3.31 10.54 -0.35
N VAL A 75 -2.98 11.74 -0.83
CA VAL A 75 -1.67 12.36 -0.58
C VAL A 75 -1.74 13.19 0.70
N PRO A 76 -0.77 13.02 1.65
CA PRO A 76 -0.76 13.81 2.86
C PRO A 76 -0.33 15.26 2.61
N PRO A 77 -0.68 16.16 3.57
CA PRO A 77 -0.50 17.60 3.45
C PRO A 77 0.94 18.09 3.26
N ALA A 78 1.90 17.36 3.84
CA ALA A 78 3.30 17.76 3.78
C ALA A 78 3.94 17.57 2.39
N ASN A 79 3.23 16.96 1.48
CA ASN A 79 3.67 16.75 0.12
C ASN A 79 2.48 17.03 -0.82
N PRO A 80 2.07 18.33 -0.94
CA PRO A 80 1.13 18.66 -1.99
C PRO A 80 1.79 18.21 -3.28
N LEU A 81 1.26 17.17 -3.90
CA LEU A 81 1.56 16.93 -5.30
C LEU A 81 1.13 18.22 -5.98
N ASP A 82 2.10 19.03 -6.37
CA ASP A 82 1.87 20.09 -7.31
C ASP A 82 1.00 19.47 -8.40
N ALA A 83 -0.11 20.13 -8.77
CA ALA A 83 -1.03 19.62 -9.79
C ALA A 83 -0.31 19.28 -11.11
N ASN A 84 0.94 19.73 -11.26
CA ASN A 84 1.87 19.42 -12.34
C ASN A 84 2.93 18.35 -11.98
N SER A 85 3.08 17.96 -10.73
CA SER A 85 3.97 16.87 -10.34
C SER A 85 3.22 15.54 -10.44
N GLN A 86 3.16 14.99 -11.64
CA GLN A 86 2.97 13.56 -11.81
C GLN A 86 3.98 12.87 -10.87
N PRO A 87 3.56 11.86 -10.08
CA PRO A 87 4.53 11.07 -9.34
C PRO A 87 5.62 10.66 -10.35
N ALA A 88 6.86 10.97 -10.04
CA ALA A 88 8.01 10.85 -10.96
C ALA A 88 8.29 9.42 -11.45
N PHE A 89 7.33 8.50 -11.19
CA PHE A 89 7.51 7.10 -11.43
C PHE A 89 7.43 6.70 -12.88
N LEU A 90 6.35 7.00 -13.54
CA LEU A 90 6.19 6.68 -14.96
C LEU A 90 5.00 7.49 -15.48
N PRO A 91 5.05 8.01 -16.71
CA PRO A 91 3.93 8.75 -17.31
C PRO A 91 2.64 7.92 -17.46
N TYR A 92 2.70 6.62 -17.15
CA TYR A 92 1.59 5.67 -17.27
C TYR A 92 1.21 5.00 -15.94
N GLY A 93 1.63 5.53 -14.78
CA GLY A 93 1.45 4.91 -13.48
C GLY A 93 2.45 3.76 -13.22
N VAL A 94 2.16 2.93 -12.21
CA VAL A 94 2.94 1.73 -11.85
C VAL A 94 2.16 0.48 -12.27
N PRO A 95 2.42 -0.08 -13.47
CA PRO A 95 1.72 -1.30 -13.90
C PRO A 95 2.12 -2.51 -13.04
N PRO A 96 1.17 -3.40 -12.73
CA PRO A 96 -0.25 -3.37 -13.09
C PRO A 96 -1.12 -2.55 -12.14
N ILE A 97 -0.62 -2.07 -10.99
CA ILE A 97 -1.41 -1.54 -9.86
C ILE A 97 -2.19 -0.28 -10.27
N SER A 98 -1.50 0.73 -10.80
CA SER A 98 -2.11 2.00 -11.21
C SER A 98 -2.17 2.12 -12.73
N SER A 99 -2.75 1.13 -13.38
CA SER A 99 -2.94 1.11 -14.82
C SER A 99 -4.28 0.46 -15.19
N ASP A 100 -4.81 0.86 -16.34
CA ASP A 100 -6.06 0.35 -16.88
C ASP A 100 -5.81 -0.48 -18.16
N PRO A 101 -6.78 -1.29 -18.63
CA PRO A 101 -6.64 -1.96 -19.92
C PRO A 101 -6.35 -0.96 -21.07
N PRO A 102 -5.52 -1.32 -22.05
CA PRO A 102 -4.91 -2.63 -22.27
C PRO A 102 -3.61 -2.87 -21.48
N LEU A 103 -2.97 -1.83 -20.93
CA LEU A 103 -1.67 -1.94 -20.24
C LEU A 103 -1.74 -2.85 -19.02
N HIS A 104 -2.77 -2.67 -18.16
CA HIS A 104 -3.02 -3.57 -17.03
C HIS A 104 -3.11 -5.03 -17.47
N THR A 105 -3.90 -5.32 -18.51
CA THR A 105 -4.11 -6.68 -18.98
C THR A 105 -2.82 -7.32 -19.50
N TRP A 106 -2.01 -6.56 -20.21
CA TRP A 106 -0.75 -7.04 -20.74
C TRP A 106 0.27 -7.31 -19.62
N THR A 107 0.49 -6.36 -18.75
CA THR A 107 1.48 -6.49 -17.65
C THR A 107 1.07 -7.59 -16.67
N ARG A 108 -0.22 -7.68 -16.31
CA ARG A 108 -0.71 -8.75 -15.44
C ARG A 108 -0.51 -10.13 -16.05
N ARG A 109 -0.72 -10.31 -17.36
CA ARG A 109 -0.47 -11.59 -18.05
C ARG A 109 0.98 -12.04 -17.97
N LEU A 110 1.95 -11.11 -17.96
CA LEU A 110 3.36 -11.44 -17.79
C LEU A 110 3.68 -11.97 -16.38
N LEU A 111 2.98 -11.46 -15.36
CA LEU A 111 3.21 -11.82 -13.95
C LEU A 111 2.48 -13.10 -13.53
N LEU A 112 1.30 -13.37 -14.10
CA LEU A 112 0.44 -14.50 -13.69
C LEU A 112 1.12 -15.87 -13.69
N PRO A 113 1.97 -16.26 -14.66
CA PRO A 113 2.64 -17.55 -14.63
C PRO A 113 3.53 -17.75 -13.39
N TRP A 114 4.16 -16.69 -12.90
CA TRP A 114 5.03 -16.71 -11.72
C TRP A 114 4.25 -16.75 -10.41
N MET A 115 2.98 -16.33 -10.43
CA MET A 115 2.07 -16.29 -9.28
C MET A 115 0.99 -17.38 -9.36
N SER A 116 1.13 -18.35 -10.27
CA SER A 116 0.18 -19.46 -10.40
C SER A 116 0.21 -20.38 -9.17
N PRO A 117 -0.88 -21.07 -8.82
CA PRO A 117 -0.92 -21.98 -7.68
C PRO A 117 0.20 -23.03 -7.72
N GLN A 118 0.46 -23.63 -8.90
CA GLN A 118 1.53 -24.60 -9.06
C GLN A 118 2.91 -23.99 -8.81
N ARG A 119 3.13 -22.76 -9.29
CA ARG A 119 4.40 -22.08 -9.07
C ARG A 119 4.58 -21.68 -7.62
N THR A 120 3.51 -21.24 -6.96
CA THR A 120 3.53 -20.87 -5.53
C THR A 120 3.95 -22.02 -4.63
N LEU A 121 3.51 -23.25 -4.94
CA LEU A 121 3.94 -24.45 -4.21
C LEU A 121 5.45 -24.68 -4.27
N THR A 122 6.13 -24.25 -5.35
CA THR A 122 7.60 -24.41 -5.45
C THR A 122 8.38 -23.48 -4.52
N TYR A 123 7.73 -22.43 -4.00
CA TYR A 123 8.35 -21.50 -3.05
C TYR A 123 8.21 -21.95 -1.59
N GLU A 124 7.37 -22.96 -1.30
CA GLU A 124 7.09 -23.42 0.05
C GLU A 124 8.35 -23.89 0.81
N PRO A 125 9.25 -24.73 0.23
CA PRO A 125 10.44 -25.19 0.95
C PRO A 125 11.33 -24.03 1.39
N MET A 126 11.62 -23.10 0.49
CA MET A 126 12.42 -21.91 0.80
C MET A 126 11.75 -21.02 1.85
N THR A 127 10.43 -20.85 1.75
CA THR A 127 9.65 -20.05 2.72
C THR A 127 9.71 -20.69 4.11
N LYS A 128 9.59 -22.02 4.22
CA LYS A 128 9.73 -22.74 5.50
C LYS A 128 11.12 -22.58 6.11
N GLU A 129 12.16 -22.72 5.28
CA GLU A 129 13.53 -22.50 5.74
C GLU A 129 13.75 -21.08 6.24
N LEU A 130 13.25 -20.07 5.51
CA LEU A 130 13.27 -18.68 5.93
C LEU A 130 12.57 -18.49 7.28
N CYS A 131 11.36 -19.02 7.43
CA CYS A 131 10.60 -18.92 8.69
C CYS A 131 11.39 -19.52 9.86
N ASN A 132 12.00 -20.68 9.69
CA ASN A 132 12.81 -21.31 10.72
C ASN A 132 14.04 -20.45 11.08
N ARG A 133 14.78 -19.95 10.09
CA ARG A 133 15.93 -19.06 10.33
C ARG A 133 15.54 -17.79 11.11
N LEU A 134 14.39 -17.20 10.79
CA LEU A 134 13.88 -16.02 11.52
C LEU A 134 13.58 -16.37 12.99
N ILE A 135 12.91 -17.51 13.23
CA ILE A 135 12.61 -17.98 14.58
C ILE A 135 13.91 -18.26 15.36
N ASP A 136 14.86 -18.96 14.74
CA ASP A 136 16.17 -19.27 15.35
C ASP A 136 16.92 -17.99 15.74
N GLY A 137 16.73 -16.90 15.00
CA GLY A 137 17.35 -15.60 15.28
C GLY A 137 16.90 -14.94 16.58
N PHE A 138 15.69 -15.22 17.05
CA PHE A 138 15.15 -14.57 18.26
C PHE A 138 14.75 -15.55 19.38
N ILE A 139 14.62 -16.85 19.11
CA ILE A 139 14.10 -17.81 20.09
C ILE A 139 14.90 -17.85 21.39
N ALA A 140 16.23 -17.68 21.29
CA ALA A 140 17.11 -17.67 22.46
C ALA A 140 16.90 -16.43 23.36
N ASN A 141 16.32 -15.34 22.81
CA ASN A 141 16.06 -14.10 23.56
C ASN A 141 14.81 -14.21 24.45
N GLY A 142 13.96 -15.21 24.22
CA GLY A 142 12.69 -15.40 24.95
C GLY A 142 11.62 -14.36 24.67
N ASN A 143 11.87 -13.40 23.79
CA ASN A 143 10.92 -12.38 23.32
C ASN A 143 11.24 -12.00 21.87
N ALA A 144 10.25 -11.47 21.16
CA ALA A 144 10.39 -10.95 19.79
C ALA A 144 9.29 -9.93 19.51
N ASP A 145 9.56 -9.00 18.61
CA ASP A 145 8.52 -8.24 17.92
C ASP A 145 7.99 -9.06 16.74
N ALA A 146 6.81 -9.66 16.92
CA ALA A 146 6.24 -10.56 15.93
C ALA A 146 6.00 -9.86 14.56
N ALA A 147 5.80 -8.56 14.53
CA ALA A 147 5.66 -7.80 13.30
C ALA A 147 7.03 -7.55 12.64
N ALA A 148 7.96 -6.93 13.35
CA ALA A 148 9.25 -6.50 12.80
C ALA A 148 10.22 -7.68 12.58
N ASP A 149 10.33 -8.59 13.56
CA ASP A 149 11.32 -9.66 13.54
C ASP A 149 10.87 -10.86 12.69
N TYR A 150 9.57 -11.01 12.42
CA TYR A 150 9.04 -12.17 11.72
C TYR A 150 8.11 -11.82 10.54
N ALA A 151 6.94 -11.23 10.80
CA ALA A 151 5.89 -11.11 9.79
C ALA A 151 6.27 -10.20 8.60
N GLN A 152 6.96 -9.09 8.83
CA GLN A 152 7.44 -8.19 7.77
C GLN A 152 8.57 -8.81 6.93
N GLN A 153 9.40 -9.67 7.53
CA GLN A 153 10.56 -10.25 6.85
C GLN A 153 10.16 -11.25 5.76
N ILE A 154 9.10 -12.02 6.00
CA ILE A 154 8.72 -13.14 5.14
C ILE A 154 8.29 -12.68 3.73
N PRO A 155 7.28 -11.82 3.54
CA PRO A 155 6.80 -11.46 2.21
C PRO A 155 7.87 -10.75 1.37
N VAL A 156 8.67 -9.88 1.99
CA VAL A 156 9.71 -9.15 1.27
C VAL A 156 10.81 -10.07 0.77
N ARG A 157 11.25 -11.03 1.59
CA ARG A 157 12.29 -12.00 1.18
C ARG A 157 11.77 -13.03 0.20
N VAL A 158 10.50 -13.42 0.31
CA VAL A 158 9.85 -14.32 -0.67
C VAL A 158 9.74 -13.63 -2.02
N ILE A 159 9.29 -12.38 -2.09
CA ILE A 159 9.23 -11.66 -3.37
C ILE A 159 10.61 -11.38 -3.95
N ALA A 160 11.62 -11.07 -3.12
CA ALA A 160 13.01 -10.95 -3.55
C ALA A 160 13.51 -12.24 -4.23
N HIS A 161 13.23 -13.41 -3.63
CA HIS A 161 13.55 -14.70 -4.22
C HIS A 161 12.84 -14.93 -5.57
N ILE A 162 11.54 -14.61 -5.65
CA ILE A 162 10.75 -14.74 -6.89
C ILE A 162 11.33 -13.87 -8.00
N LEU A 163 11.81 -12.67 -7.66
CA LEU A 163 12.42 -11.72 -8.60
C LEU A 163 13.89 -12.06 -8.95
N GLY A 164 14.47 -13.06 -8.27
CA GLY A 164 15.86 -13.45 -8.50
C GLY A 164 16.89 -12.52 -7.85
N VAL A 165 16.49 -11.76 -6.83
CA VAL A 165 17.43 -10.94 -6.05
C VAL A 165 18.38 -11.86 -5.28
N PRO A 166 19.72 -11.68 -5.38
CA PRO A 166 20.67 -12.47 -4.65
C PRO A 166 20.48 -12.39 -3.13
N GLU A 167 20.68 -13.51 -2.41
CA GLU A 167 20.55 -13.56 -0.95
C GLU A 167 21.42 -12.50 -0.26
N SER A 168 22.60 -12.21 -0.79
CA SER A 168 23.50 -11.16 -0.28
C SER A 168 22.90 -9.75 -0.31
N MET A 169 21.85 -9.54 -1.10
CA MET A 169 21.14 -8.26 -1.21
C MET A 169 19.81 -8.25 -0.46
N SER A 170 19.41 -9.34 0.17
CA SER A 170 18.07 -9.47 0.80
C SER A 170 17.81 -8.39 1.85
N ASP A 171 18.80 -8.04 2.67
CA ASP A 171 18.64 -7.01 3.70
C ASP A 171 18.51 -5.61 3.08
N SER A 172 19.32 -5.31 2.06
CA SER A 172 19.21 -4.06 1.31
C SER A 172 17.85 -3.95 0.63
N PHE A 173 17.41 -5.02 -0.04
CA PHE A 173 16.11 -5.06 -0.69
C PHE A 173 14.96 -4.85 0.30
N THR A 174 15.03 -5.47 1.49
CA THR A 174 14.06 -5.26 2.57
C THR A 174 14.06 -3.81 3.04
N GLY A 175 15.23 -3.19 3.17
CA GLY A 175 15.36 -1.77 3.49
C GLY A 175 14.69 -0.87 2.44
N TRP A 176 14.94 -1.10 1.15
CA TRP A 176 14.35 -0.31 0.07
C TRP A 176 12.83 -0.45 0.01
N VAL A 177 12.31 -1.67 0.15
CA VAL A 177 10.85 -1.91 0.19
C VAL A 177 10.22 -1.16 1.35
N ARG A 178 10.84 -1.21 2.54
CA ARG A 178 10.37 -0.46 3.71
C ARG A 178 10.40 1.04 3.47
N ASP A 179 11.48 1.57 2.92
CA ASP A 179 11.63 3.00 2.61
C ASP A 179 10.55 3.48 1.61
N VAL A 180 10.17 2.64 0.65
CA VAL A 180 9.10 2.97 -0.30
C VAL A 180 7.71 2.87 0.31
N LEU A 181 7.42 1.83 1.11
CA LEU A 181 6.07 1.53 1.57
C LEU A 181 5.74 2.21 2.91
N GLU A 182 6.66 2.19 3.88
CA GLU A 182 6.41 2.72 5.23
C GLU A 182 6.71 4.22 5.31
N PHE A 183 7.69 4.67 4.55
CA PHE A 183 8.12 6.07 4.53
C PHE A 183 7.79 6.76 3.21
N ALA A 184 6.71 6.34 2.56
CA ALA A 184 6.24 6.94 1.30
C ALA A 184 6.04 8.46 1.38
N TYR A 185 5.83 8.98 2.59
CA TYR A 185 5.65 10.40 2.89
C TYR A 185 6.94 11.13 3.32
N ASP A 186 8.03 10.39 3.57
CA ASP A 186 9.37 10.96 3.76
C ASP A 186 10.09 10.94 2.40
N GLU A 187 10.19 12.11 1.77
CA GLU A 187 10.72 12.23 0.42
C GLU A 187 12.17 11.73 0.30
N GLU A 188 12.99 11.96 1.32
CA GLU A 188 14.39 11.53 1.32
C GLU A 188 14.49 9.99 1.42
N ARG A 189 13.74 9.36 2.32
CA ARG A 189 13.71 7.90 2.48
C ARG A 189 13.11 7.21 1.27
N ARG A 190 12.00 7.75 0.76
CA ARG A 190 11.38 7.24 -0.48
C ARG A 190 12.36 7.28 -1.64
N ARG A 191 13.09 8.39 -1.82
CA ARG A 191 14.09 8.53 -2.88
C ARG A 191 15.20 7.48 -2.76
N ARG A 192 15.70 7.19 -1.56
CA ARG A 192 16.67 6.10 -1.32
C ARG A 192 16.14 4.74 -1.71
N GLY A 193 14.90 4.41 -1.32
CA GLY A 193 14.27 3.14 -1.69
C GLY A 193 14.10 2.94 -3.20
N MET A 194 14.07 4.03 -3.98
CA MET A 194 13.92 4.00 -5.44
C MET A 194 15.23 3.95 -6.21
N THR A 195 16.34 4.38 -5.63
CA THR A 195 17.64 4.51 -6.30
C THR A 195 18.63 3.43 -5.90
N GLY A 196 18.30 2.61 -4.90
CA GLY A 196 19.09 1.45 -4.48
C GLY A 196 18.89 0.28 -5.39
#